data_51ea682a15dbfca3e00ef4a40296a791
#
_entry.id   51ea682a15dbfca3e00ef4a40296a791
#
_cell.length_a   1.000
_cell.length_b   1.000
_cell.length_c   1.000
_cell.angle_alpha   90.00
_cell.angle_beta   90.00
_cell.angle_gamma   90.00
#
_symmetry.space_group_name_H-M   'P 1'
#
loop_
_entity.id
_entity.type
_entity.pdbx_description
1 polymer ?
#
loop_
_entity_poly.entity_id
_entity_poly.type
_entity_poly.pdbx_seq_one_letter_code
_entity_poly.pdbx_strand_id
1 'polypeptide(L)'
;MSESSPALGPASGAALGPAPRAAGGAETVAVARFLNATRAEGPGERTAVWVQGCAIRCPGCFNPHLWSFRGGERVAPADLVRRVLDAGTEGLTLLGGEPFDQAAPLATVAAGVRAAGRSVMTFTGYTRAQLDRAVDAGRDDVAALLATTDLLVAGPFLADRLDTRRPWVGSTNQEFVLLGDRFPDLLDAVSRSPDRVEVTVDAAGGIAVNGWAEADALDELLASVARPQPRRASFERR
;
A
#
# COMPACT_ATOMS: atom_id res chain seq x y z
N MET A 1 -31.84 16.17 25.38
CA MET A 1 -30.83 17.08 24.79
C MET A 1 -30.11 16.27 23.76
N SER A 2 -30.50 16.44 22.50
CA SER A 2 -29.98 15.67 21.35
C SER A 2 -28.79 16.43 20.78
N GLU A 3 -27.59 15.92 20.99
CA GLU A 3 -26.37 16.47 20.35
C GLU A 3 -26.31 15.99 18.91
N SER A 4 -26.58 16.91 18.02
CA SER A 4 -26.38 16.69 16.56
C SER A 4 -24.89 16.65 16.25
N SER A 5 -24.39 15.47 15.90
CA SER A 5 -23.06 15.34 15.28
C SER A 5 -23.00 16.15 14.00
N PRO A 6 -21.92 16.93 13.75
CA PRO A 6 -21.77 17.65 12.50
C PRO A 6 -21.56 16.65 11.36
N ALA A 7 -22.36 16.76 10.31
CA ALA A 7 -22.18 16.04 9.06
C ALA A 7 -20.80 16.40 8.47
N LEU A 8 -19.91 15.42 8.38
CA LEU A 8 -18.65 15.52 7.67
C LEU A 8 -18.97 15.68 6.17
N GLY A 9 -18.76 16.88 5.65
CA GLY A 9 -18.89 17.18 4.23
C GLY A 9 -17.95 16.28 3.40
N PRO A 10 -18.22 16.14 2.09
CA PRO A 10 -17.40 15.31 1.20
C PRO A 10 -15.93 15.75 1.31
N ALA A 11 -15.01 14.77 1.43
CA ALA A 11 -13.58 15.02 1.48
C ALA A 11 -13.19 15.92 0.29
N SER A 12 -13.03 17.21 0.58
CA SER A 12 -12.65 18.25 -0.37
C SER A 12 -11.34 17.80 -1.00
N GLY A 13 -11.35 17.60 -2.33
CA GLY A 13 -10.22 17.08 -3.08
C GLY A 13 -8.95 17.88 -2.81
N ALA A 14 -8.10 17.37 -1.93
CA ALA A 14 -6.78 17.91 -1.73
C ALA A 14 -6.06 17.89 -3.10
N ALA A 15 -5.73 19.06 -3.62
CA ALA A 15 -4.88 19.14 -4.80
C ALA A 15 -3.50 18.60 -4.40
N LEU A 16 -2.87 17.84 -5.30
CA LEU A 16 -1.49 17.44 -5.11
C LEU A 16 -0.66 18.72 -4.92
N GLY A 17 -0.04 18.85 -3.74
CA GLY A 17 0.78 20.02 -3.40
C GLY A 17 1.98 20.16 -4.36
N PRO A 18 2.70 21.30 -4.34
CA PRO A 18 3.96 21.41 -5.06
C PRO A 18 4.91 20.31 -4.59
N ALA A 19 5.77 19.83 -5.52
CA ALA A 19 6.81 18.86 -5.17
C ALA A 19 7.55 19.31 -3.92
N PRO A 20 7.76 18.44 -2.91
CA PRO A 20 8.59 18.80 -1.79
C PRO A 20 9.96 19.23 -2.31
N ARG A 21 10.40 20.47 -1.97
CA ARG A 21 11.72 20.94 -2.36
C ARG A 21 12.75 20.03 -1.72
N ALA A 22 13.55 19.36 -2.52
CA ALA A 22 14.73 18.66 -2.07
C ALA A 22 15.64 19.64 -1.35
N ALA A 23 15.73 19.54 -0.03
CA ALA A 23 16.78 20.23 0.72
C ALA A 23 18.08 19.50 0.36
N GLY A 24 18.84 20.02 -0.59
CA GLY A 24 20.26 19.83 -0.93
C GLY A 24 21.00 18.51 -0.63
N GLY A 25 20.29 17.38 -0.45
CA GLY A 25 20.85 16.04 -0.24
C GLY A 25 20.29 15.07 -1.28
N ALA A 26 20.97 13.95 -1.52
CA ALA A 26 20.43 12.88 -2.38
C ALA A 26 18.99 12.55 -2.00
N GLU A 27 18.07 12.57 -2.97
CA GLU A 27 16.66 12.24 -2.72
C GLU A 27 16.56 10.84 -2.13
N THR A 28 15.93 10.74 -0.96
CA THR A 28 15.71 9.47 -0.27
C THR A 28 14.23 9.19 -0.14
N VAL A 29 13.85 7.92 -0.11
CA VAL A 29 12.50 7.48 0.24
C VAL A 29 12.40 7.38 1.76
N ALA A 30 11.38 7.99 2.35
CA ALA A 30 11.03 7.76 3.75
C ALA A 30 10.17 6.47 3.83
N VAL A 31 10.77 5.38 4.24
CA VAL A 31 10.16 4.06 4.37
C VAL A 31 9.67 3.86 5.79
N ALA A 32 8.36 3.70 5.98
CA ALA A 32 7.77 3.40 7.28
C ALA A 32 7.82 1.90 7.59
N ARG A 33 7.59 1.06 6.59
CA ARG A 33 7.61 -0.40 6.72
C ARG A 33 8.06 -1.03 5.40
N PHE A 34 8.86 -2.08 5.52
CA PHE A 34 9.28 -2.90 4.39
C PHE A 34 8.91 -4.36 4.70
N LEU A 35 8.20 -5.01 3.80
CA LEU A 35 7.83 -6.41 3.90
C LEU A 35 8.38 -7.16 2.70
N ASN A 36 9.25 -8.15 2.96
CA ASN A 36 9.95 -8.88 1.91
C ASN A 36 9.00 -9.56 0.93
N ALA A 37 7.96 -10.24 1.44
CA ALA A 37 7.02 -10.97 0.62
C ALA A 37 5.62 -10.95 1.23
N THR A 38 4.60 -10.74 0.39
CA THR A 38 3.18 -10.81 0.75
C THR A 38 2.35 -11.14 -0.50
N ARG A 39 1.20 -11.76 -0.28
CA ARG A 39 0.17 -12.00 -1.29
C ARG A 39 -1.10 -11.19 -1.01
N ALA A 40 -1.12 -10.42 0.09
CA ALA A 40 -2.26 -9.60 0.49
C ALA A 40 -2.25 -8.19 -0.10
N GLU A 41 -1.13 -7.75 -0.67
CA GLU A 41 -0.96 -6.37 -1.14
C GLU A 41 -0.84 -6.26 -2.67
N GLY A 42 -1.54 -7.12 -3.42
CA GLY A 42 -1.57 -7.08 -4.87
C GLY A 42 -1.48 -8.45 -5.53
N PRO A 43 -1.48 -8.51 -6.88
CA PRO A 43 -1.42 -9.76 -7.63
C PRO A 43 -0.06 -10.44 -7.54
N GLY A 44 -0.06 -11.75 -7.32
CA GLY A 44 1.16 -12.55 -7.16
C GLY A 44 1.83 -12.36 -5.80
N GLU A 45 3.09 -12.78 -5.68
CA GLU A 45 3.89 -12.54 -4.50
C GLU A 45 4.72 -11.26 -4.67
N ARG A 46 4.59 -10.33 -3.73
CA ARG A 46 5.12 -8.97 -3.89
C ARG A 46 5.91 -8.53 -2.67
N THR A 47 6.95 -7.75 -2.91
CA THR A 47 7.54 -6.93 -1.85
C THR A 47 6.65 -5.71 -1.65
N ALA A 48 6.29 -5.41 -0.41
CA ALA A 48 5.45 -4.26 -0.09
C ALA A 48 6.24 -3.21 0.69
N VAL A 49 6.13 -1.94 0.25
CA VAL A 49 6.82 -0.79 0.84
C VAL A 49 5.81 0.25 1.24
N TRP A 50 5.62 0.42 2.55
CA TRP A 50 4.83 1.52 3.11
C TRP A 50 5.70 2.75 3.27
N VAL A 51 5.31 3.83 2.60
CA VAL A 51 6.01 5.11 2.74
C VAL A 51 5.49 5.91 3.93
N GLN A 52 6.35 6.75 4.50
CA GLN A 52 6.01 7.67 5.58
C GLN A 52 5.59 9.02 5.00
N GLY A 53 4.51 9.60 5.52
CA GLY A 53 3.96 10.89 5.11
C GLY A 53 2.76 10.75 4.19
N CYS A 54 1.68 11.51 4.48
CA CYS A 54 0.48 11.58 3.65
C CYS A 54 -0.19 12.93 3.83
N ALA A 55 -0.31 13.69 2.74
CA ALA A 55 -0.98 14.99 2.74
C ALA A 55 -2.52 14.85 2.71
N ILE A 56 -3.06 13.72 2.26
CA ILE A 56 -4.51 13.51 2.04
C ILE A 56 -5.26 13.33 3.36
N ARG A 57 -4.75 12.50 4.28
CA ARG A 57 -5.29 12.28 5.64
C ARG A 57 -6.78 11.91 5.65
N CYS A 58 -7.15 10.86 4.89
CA CYS A 58 -8.54 10.39 4.78
C CYS A 58 -9.14 10.13 6.17
N PRO A 59 -10.35 10.63 6.49
CA PRO A 59 -11.07 10.24 7.71
C PRO A 59 -11.28 8.73 7.77
N GLY A 60 -10.96 8.11 8.91
CA GLY A 60 -11.07 6.66 9.08
C GLY A 60 -9.95 5.83 8.44
N CYS A 61 -8.88 6.47 7.97
CA CYS A 61 -7.72 5.79 7.39
C CYS A 61 -7.20 4.66 8.29
N PHE A 62 -6.84 3.51 7.70
CA PHE A 62 -6.28 2.36 8.42
C PHE A 62 -4.88 2.64 9.00
N ASN A 63 -4.12 3.58 8.39
CA ASN A 63 -2.76 3.89 8.76
C ASN A 63 -2.57 5.37 9.16
N PRO A 64 -3.33 5.93 10.12
CA PRO A 64 -3.22 7.34 10.48
C PRO A 64 -1.85 7.72 11.07
N HIS A 65 -1.12 6.74 11.62
CA HIS A 65 0.25 6.91 12.12
C HIS A 65 1.25 7.24 11.01
N LEU A 66 0.91 6.98 9.74
CA LEU A 66 1.75 7.31 8.58
C LEU A 66 1.49 8.72 8.00
N TRP A 67 0.57 9.52 8.56
CA TRP A 67 0.28 10.85 8.03
C TRP A 67 1.43 11.84 8.24
N SER A 68 2.18 11.68 9.34
CA SER A 68 3.32 12.57 9.63
C SER A 68 4.43 12.38 8.61
N PHE A 69 4.97 13.49 8.11
CA PHE A 69 6.18 13.48 7.27
C PHE A 69 7.48 13.31 8.09
N ARG A 70 7.36 13.19 9.43
CA ARG A 70 8.46 12.87 10.32
C ARG A 70 8.47 11.38 10.61
N GLY A 71 9.65 10.77 10.61
CA GLY A 71 9.83 9.34 10.85
C GLY A 71 10.14 8.57 9.57
N GLY A 72 10.08 7.26 9.68
CA GLY A 72 10.52 6.35 8.62
C GLY A 72 12.05 6.27 8.48
N GLU A 73 12.52 5.18 7.93
CA GLU A 73 13.92 5.00 7.51
C GLU A 73 14.15 5.77 6.22
N ARG A 74 15.22 6.59 6.15
CA ARG A 74 15.63 7.28 4.93
C ARG A 74 16.50 6.36 4.09
N VAL A 75 15.95 5.86 2.99
CA VAL A 75 16.60 4.87 2.12
C VAL A 75 16.89 5.49 0.77
N ALA A 76 18.14 5.37 0.30
CA ALA A 76 18.49 5.79 -1.07
C ALA A 76 17.73 4.90 -2.08
N PRO A 77 17.25 5.45 -3.22
CA PRO A 77 16.52 4.68 -4.22
C PRO A 77 17.25 3.41 -4.68
N ALA A 78 18.56 3.50 -4.94
CA ALA A 78 19.37 2.35 -5.36
C ALA A 78 19.42 1.24 -4.30
N ASP A 79 19.48 1.60 -3.01
CA ASP A 79 19.46 0.64 -1.91
C ASP A 79 18.09 -0.02 -1.77
N LEU A 80 17.03 0.75 -1.96
CA LEU A 80 15.67 0.22 -1.92
C LEU A 80 15.41 -0.73 -3.10
N VAL A 81 15.87 -0.40 -4.31
CA VAL A 81 15.84 -1.31 -5.47
C VAL A 81 16.53 -2.63 -5.14
N ARG A 82 17.75 -2.57 -4.60
CA ARG A 82 18.51 -3.78 -4.23
C ARG A 82 17.72 -4.63 -3.22
N ARG A 83 17.20 -4.02 -2.14
CA ARG A 83 16.38 -4.72 -1.12
C ARG A 83 15.15 -5.41 -1.74
N VAL A 84 14.47 -4.75 -2.70
CA VAL A 84 13.31 -5.32 -3.41
C VAL A 84 13.72 -6.49 -4.28
N LEU A 85 14.84 -6.39 -5.02
CA LEU A 85 15.31 -7.46 -5.90
C LEU A 85 15.82 -8.67 -5.10
N ASP A 86 16.50 -8.44 -3.98
CA ASP A 86 17.00 -9.48 -3.06
C ASP A 86 15.85 -10.28 -2.43
N ALA A 87 14.67 -9.69 -2.26
CA ALA A 87 13.49 -10.38 -1.77
C ALA A 87 12.95 -11.46 -2.74
N GLY A 88 13.32 -11.41 -4.03
CA GLY A 88 13.03 -12.48 -4.99
C GLY A 88 11.60 -12.57 -5.49
N THR A 89 10.73 -11.62 -5.14
CA THR A 89 9.29 -11.62 -5.46
C THR A 89 8.98 -11.23 -6.91
N GLU A 90 7.73 -11.43 -7.34
CA GLU A 90 7.25 -11.14 -8.70
C GLU A 90 7.10 -9.64 -8.97
N GLY A 91 7.01 -8.81 -7.93
CA GLY A 91 6.84 -7.38 -8.09
C GLY A 91 6.94 -6.58 -6.81
N LEU A 92 6.81 -5.28 -6.96
CA LEU A 92 6.81 -4.27 -5.91
C LEU A 92 5.40 -3.69 -5.75
N THR A 93 4.96 -3.51 -4.52
CA THR A 93 3.80 -2.68 -4.17
C THR A 93 4.24 -1.46 -3.36
N LEU A 94 3.89 -0.28 -3.84
CA LEU A 94 4.09 1.00 -3.18
C LEU A 94 2.77 1.43 -2.53
N LEU A 95 2.78 1.64 -1.22
CA LEU A 95 1.60 1.98 -0.43
C LEU A 95 2.01 2.68 0.88
N GLY A 96 1.09 2.79 1.86
CA GLY A 96 1.38 3.25 3.22
C GLY A 96 0.83 4.64 3.48
N GLY A 97 1.66 5.69 3.56
CA GLY A 97 1.24 7.08 3.53
C GLY A 97 0.71 7.45 2.14
N GLU A 98 1.35 8.36 1.44
CA GLU A 98 1.00 8.68 0.05
C GLU A 98 2.25 8.59 -0.85
N PRO A 99 2.32 7.59 -1.74
CA PRO A 99 3.48 7.43 -2.63
C PRO A 99 3.73 8.65 -3.52
N PHE A 100 2.68 9.32 -4.03
CA PHE A 100 2.85 10.49 -4.88
C PHE A 100 3.34 11.74 -4.15
N ASP A 101 3.31 11.76 -2.81
CA ASP A 101 4.00 12.78 -2.01
C ASP A 101 5.55 12.59 -2.03
N GLN A 102 6.04 11.43 -2.49
CA GLN A 102 7.44 11.09 -2.68
C GLN A 102 7.72 10.59 -4.12
N ALA A 103 7.01 11.14 -5.12
CA ALA A 103 6.98 10.63 -6.47
C ALA A 103 8.37 10.52 -7.12
N ALA A 104 9.24 11.53 -7.01
CA ALA A 104 10.55 11.56 -7.66
C ALA A 104 11.46 10.37 -7.25
N PRO A 105 11.78 10.16 -5.96
CA PRO A 105 12.61 9.03 -5.57
C PRO A 105 11.91 7.68 -5.79
N LEU A 106 10.58 7.60 -5.67
CA LEU A 106 9.84 6.37 -5.92
C LEU A 106 9.76 6.02 -7.41
N ALA A 107 9.71 6.99 -8.31
CA ALA A 107 9.83 6.75 -9.75
C ALA A 107 11.17 6.09 -10.10
N THR A 108 12.26 6.52 -9.45
CA THR A 108 13.58 5.89 -9.61
C THR A 108 13.58 4.45 -9.13
N VAL A 109 12.96 4.18 -7.96
CA VAL A 109 12.82 2.80 -7.44
C VAL A 109 12.00 1.95 -8.39
N ALA A 110 10.82 2.42 -8.81
CA ALA A 110 9.92 1.71 -9.71
C ALA A 110 10.59 1.40 -11.06
N ALA A 111 11.34 2.36 -11.63
CA ALA A 111 12.11 2.16 -12.85
C ALA A 111 13.16 1.06 -12.71
N GLY A 112 13.92 1.04 -11.60
CA GLY A 112 14.91 0.00 -11.32
C GLY A 112 14.29 -1.40 -11.18
N VAL A 113 13.16 -1.49 -10.50
CA VAL A 113 12.41 -2.75 -10.34
C VAL A 113 11.86 -3.25 -11.67
N ARG A 114 11.30 -2.35 -12.50
CA ARG A 114 10.82 -2.70 -13.85
C ARG A 114 11.94 -3.10 -14.80
N ALA A 115 13.09 -2.44 -14.73
CA ALA A 115 14.27 -2.81 -15.52
C ALA A 115 14.76 -4.24 -15.22
N ALA A 116 14.55 -4.72 -13.99
CA ALA A 116 14.80 -6.11 -13.59
C ALA A 116 13.67 -7.09 -14.00
N GLY A 117 12.70 -6.65 -14.80
CA GLY A 117 11.60 -7.51 -15.28
C GLY A 117 10.45 -7.69 -14.31
N ARG A 118 10.44 -7.01 -13.15
CA ARG A 118 9.39 -7.13 -12.13
C ARG A 118 8.25 -6.13 -12.38
N SER A 119 7.06 -6.44 -11.88
CA SER A 119 5.89 -5.54 -11.97
C SER A 119 5.86 -4.54 -10.81
N VAL A 120 5.24 -3.38 -11.04
CA VAL A 120 5.01 -2.35 -10.02
C VAL A 120 3.53 -2.05 -9.88
N MET A 121 3.03 -2.12 -8.66
CA MET A 121 1.69 -1.68 -8.25
C MET A 121 1.84 -0.49 -7.30
N THR A 122 1.00 0.52 -7.47
CA THR A 122 1.02 1.71 -6.62
C THR A 122 -0.38 2.03 -6.13
N PHE A 123 -0.52 2.24 -4.83
CA PHE A 123 -1.73 2.78 -4.22
C PHE A 123 -1.61 4.30 -4.09
N THR A 124 -2.71 4.99 -4.25
CA THR A 124 -2.79 6.43 -4.00
C THR A 124 -4.17 6.84 -3.54
N GLY A 125 -4.23 7.78 -2.63
CA GLY A 125 -5.48 8.43 -2.26
C GLY A 125 -5.88 9.55 -3.23
N TYR A 126 -5.04 9.92 -4.19
CA TYR A 126 -5.43 10.81 -5.28
C TYR A 126 -6.26 10.05 -6.31
N THR A 127 -7.24 10.71 -6.92
CA THR A 127 -7.93 10.17 -8.09
C THR A 127 -7.03 10.25 -9.33
N ARG A 128 -7.26 9.39 -10.32
CA ARG A 128 -6.53 9.46 -11.58
C ARG A 128 -6.59 10.87 -12.19
N ALA A 129 -7.75 11.50 -12.21
CA ALA A 129 -7.91 12.85 -12.73
C ALA A 129 -7.12 13.93 -11.96
N GLN A 130 -6.86 13.74 -10.65
CA GLN A 130 -5.99 14.66 -9.89
C GLN A 130 -4.52 14.49 -10.29
N LEU A 131 -4.08 13.26 -10.51
CA LEU A 131 -2.73 12.97 -10.99
C LEU A 131 -2.52 13.51 -12.41
N ASP A 132 -3.48 13.33 -13.32
CA ASP A 132 -3.40 13.88 -14.69
C ASP A 132 -3.29 15.40 -14.68
N ARG A 133 -4.11 16.09 -13.87
CA ARG A 133 -3.99 17.55 -13.71
C ARG A 133 -2.64 17.99 -13.13
N ALA A 134 -2.03 17.18 -12.24
CA ALA A 134 -0.70 17.48 -11.71
C ALA A 134 0.37 17.38 -12.82
N VAL A 135 0.26 16.35 -13.67
CA VAL A 135 1.13 16.19 -14.85
C VAL A 135 0.97 17.37 -15.81
N ASP A 136 -0.26 17.76 -16.12
CA ASP A 136 -0.57 18.92 -16.99
C ASP A 136 -0.03 20.24 -16.41
N ALA A 137 0.07 20.32 -15.08
CA ALA A 137 0.68 21.45 -14.36
C ALA A 137 2.21 21.36 -14.23
N GLY A 138 2.87 20.41 -14.91
CA GLY A 138 4.33 20.28 -14.94
C GLY A 138 4.95 19.49 -13.80
N ARG A 139 4.19 18.58 -13.14
CA ARG A 139 4.73 17.63 -12.16
C ARG A 139 5.34 16.42 -12.89
N ASP A 140 6.56 16.60 -13.39
CA ASP A 140 7.31 15.56 -14.12
C ASP A 140 7.59 14.32 -13.25
N ASP A 141 7.76 14.50 -11.93
CA ASP A 141 7.92 13.42 -10.97
C ASP A 141 6.68 12.52 -10.87
N VAL A 142 5.48 13.13 -10.91
CA VAL A 142 4.21 12.40 -10.94
C VAL A 142 4.08 11.61 -12.25
N ALA A 143 4.41 12.26 -13.38
CA ALA A 143 4.42 11.61 -14.70
C ALA A 143 5.39 10.40 -14.72
N ALA A 144 6.58 10.55 -14.15
CA ALA A 144 7.58 9.48 -14.08
C ALA A 144 7.11 8.30 -13.22
N LEU A 145 6.48 8.54 -12.06
CA LEU A 145 5.96 7.46 -11.21
C LEU A 145 4.78 6.74 -11.89
N LEU A 146 3.88 7.47 -12.54
CA LEU A 146 2.80 6.89 -13.35
C LEU A 146 3.37 6.00 -14.47
N ALA A 147 4.36 6.50 -15.23
CA ALA A 147 4.99 5.77 -16.33
C ALA A 147 5.73 4.50 -15.90
N THR A 148 6.10 4.41 -14.62
CA THR A 148 6.80 3.26 -14.05
C THR A 148 5.90 2.36 -13.20
N THR A 149 4.62 2.68 -13.08
CA THR A 149 3.58 1.86 -12.44
C THR A 149 2.84 1.03 -13.49
N ASP A 150 2.65 -0.26 -13.26
CA ASP A 150 1.88 -1.15 -14.14
C ASP A 150 0.39 -1.20 -13.74
N LEU A 151 0.12 -1.18 -12.43
CA LEU A 151 -1.22 -1.16 -11.85
C LEU A 151 -1.32 -0.04 -10.82
N LEU A 152 -2.26 0.86 -10.99
CA LEU A 152 -2.57 1.91 -10.04
C LEU A 152 -3.91 1.62 -9.36
N VAL A 153 -3.95 1.70 -8.03
CA VAL A 153 -5.19 1.78 -7.25
C VAL A 153 -5.37 3.22 -6.81
N ALA A 154 -6.37 3.90 -7.38
CA ALA A 154 -6.55 5.34 -7.26
C ALA A 154 -7.84 5.70 -6.54
N GLY A 155 -7.78 6.69 -5.67
CA GLY A 155 -8.91 7.27 -4.97
C GLY A 155 -8.76 7.29 -3.45
N PRO A 156 -9.30 8.31 -2.77
CA PRO A 156 -9.23 8.43 -1.33
C PRO A 156 -10.06 7.33 -0.67
N PHE A 157 -9.62 6.89 0.52
CA PHE A 157 -10.45 6.01 1.34
C PHE A 157 -11.67 6.77 1.87
N LEU A 158 -12.85 6.18 1.71
CA LEU A 158 -14.13 6.68 2.21
C LEU A 158 -14.74 5.66 3.17
N ALA A 159 -14.74 5.97 4.46
CA ALA A 159 -15.22 5.07 5.52
C ALA A 159 -16.72 4.74 5.44
N ASP A 160 -17.51 5.61 4.79
CA ASP A 160 -18.94 5.40 4.52
C ASP A 160 -19.23 4.57 3.27
N ARG A 161 -18.18 4.13 2.55
CA ARG A 161 -18.27 3.35 1.30
C ARG A 161 -17.36 2.14 1.28
N LEU A 162 -17.28 1.42 2.39
CA LEU A 162 -16.44 0.23 2.49
C LEU A 162 -16.69 -0.76 1.35
N ASP A 163 -15.62 -1.31 0.83
CA ASP A 163 -15.66 -2.39 -0.16
C ASP A 163 -15.11 -3.68 0.45
N THR A 164 -15.98 -4.65 0.63
CA THR A 164 -15.64 -5.98 1.18
C THR A 164 -15.62 -7.06 0.11
N ARG A 165 -15.69 -6.69 -1.18
CA ARG A 165 -15.80 -7.63 -2.30
C ARG A 165 -14.57 -7.65 -3.19
N ARG A 166 -14.00 -6.47 -3.45
CA ARG A 166 -12.82 -6.35 -4.30
C ARG A 166 -11.55 -6.44 -3.45
N PRO A 167 -10.56 -7.25 -3.83
CA PRO A 167 -9.29 -7.30 -3.11
C PRO A 167 -8.56 -5.95 -3.21
N TRP A 168 -7.74 -5.65 -2.23
CA TRP A 168 -6.78 -4.54 -2.17
C TRP A 168 -7.39 -3.13 -2.07
N VAL A 169 -8.69 -2.96 -2.21
CA VAL A 169 -9.36 -1.66 -2.05
C VAL A 169 -10.09 -1.60 -0.72
N GLY A 170 -10.09 -0.44 -0.08
CA GLY A 170 -10.81 -0.22 1.19
C GLY A 170 -12.20 0.37 0.99
N SER A 171 -12.48 1.00 -0.16
CA SER A 171 -13.77 1.65 -0.43
C SER A 171 -14.16 1.60 -1.92
N THR A 172 -15.48 1.63 -2.18
CA THR A 172 -16.06 1.37 -3.51
C THR A 172 -15.74 2.44 -4.56
N ASN A 173 -15.31 3.62 -4.16
CA ASN A 173 -14.88 4.70 -5.05
C ASN A 173 -13.46 4.53 -5.58
N GLN A 174 -12.66 3.62 -5.00
CA GLN A 174 -11.32 3.36 -5.49
C GLN A 174 -11.37 2.55 -6.79
N GLU A 175 -10.51 2.89 -7.72
CA GLU A 175 -10.47 2.30 -9.06
C GLU A 175 -9.15 1.63 -9.37
N PHE A 176 -9.20 0.55 -10.14
CA PHE A 176 -8.03 -0.09 -10.72
C PHE A 176 -7.76 0.51 -12.09
N VAL A 177 -6.56 1.07 -12.28
CA VAL A 177 -6.12 1.66 -13.54
C VAL A 177 -4.91 0.88 -14.04
N LEU A 178 -5.09 0.18 -15.17
CA LEU A 178 -3.99 -0.47 -15.86
C LEU A 178 -3.18 0.58 -16.63
N LEU A 179 -1.90 0.72 -16.30
CA LEU A 179 -0.99 1.67 -16.93
C LEU A 179 0.02 0.97 -17.85
N GLY A 180 0.05 -0.35 -17.83
CA GLY A 180 0.88 -1.21 -18.66
C GLY A 180 0.14 -2.49 -19.06
N ASP A 181 0.83 -3.38 -19.75
CA ASP A 181 0.32 -4.63 -20.32
C ASP A 181 0.62 -5.87 -19.45
N ARG A 182 1.23 -5.69 -18.27
CA ARG A 182 1.67 -6.81 -17.41
C ARG A 182 0.53 -7.57 -16.74
N PHE A 183 -0.65 -7.00 -16.70
CA PHE A 183 -1.82 -7.58 -16.03
C PHE A 183 -3.06 -7.61 -16.95
N PRO A 184 -2.98 -8.27 -18.14
CA PRO A 184 -4.06 -8.22 -19.15
C PRO A 184 -5.39 -8.75 -18.63
N ASP A 185 -5.35 -9.76 -17.74
CA ASP A 185 -6.56 -10.41 -17.21
C ASP A 185 -6.91 -9.97 -15.78
N LEU A 186 -6.32 -8.87 -15.32
CA LEU A 186 -6.45 -8.46 -13.90
C LEU A 186 -7.89 -8.20 -13.50
N LEU A 187 -8.66 -7.51 -14.33
CA LEU A 187 -10.05 -7.17 -13.98
C LEU A 187 -10.91 -8.43 -13.79
N ASP A 188 -10.66 -9.45 -14.60
CA ASP A 188 -11.28 -10.76 -14.43
C ASP A 188 -10.76 -11.51 -13.21
N ALA A 189 -9.46 -11.37 -12.91
CA ALA A 189 -8.86 -11.97 -11.73
C ALA A 189 -9.35 -11.31 -10.44
N VAL A 190 -9.46 -9.99 -10.40
CA VAL A 190 -9.98 -9.22 -9.27
C VAL A 190 -11.40 -9.63 -8.90
N SER A 191 -12.27 -9.86 -9.89
CA SER A 191 -13.65 -10.26 -9.65
C SER A 191 -13.78 -11.67 -9.02
N ARG A 192 -12.73 -12.48 -9.12
CA ARG A 192 -12.67 -13.87 -8.63
C ARG A 192 -11.72 -14.09 -7.45
N SER A 193 -10.93 -13.09 -7.11
CA SER A 193 -9.97 -13.17 -6.00
C SER A 193 -10.64 -12.74 -4.71
N PRO A 194 -10.72 -13.59 -3.69
CA PRO A 194 -11.16 -13.14 -2.38
C PRO A 194 -10.14 -12.16 -1.80
N ASP A 195 -10.62 -11.26 -0.96
CA ASP A 195 -9.73 -10.46 -0.12
C ASP A 195 -8.88 -11.37 0.76
N ARG A 196 -7.66 -10.94 1.08
CA ARG A 196 -6.69 -11.77 1.81
C ARG A 196 -6.18 -11.05 3.03
N VAL A 197 -6.13 -11.81 4.12
CA VAL A 197 -5.41 -11.43 5.34
C VAL A 197 -4.24 -12.39 5.51
N GLU A 198 -3.05 -11.83 5.65
CA GLU A 198 -1.86 -12.59 6.02
C GLU A 198 -1.50 -12.27 7.46
N VAL A 199 -1.36 -13.32 8.26
CA VAL A 199 -0.84 -13.23 9.62
C VAL A 199 0.53 -13.89 9.64
N THR A 200 1.55 -13.11 9.95
CA THR A 200 2.92 -13.59 10.09
C THR A 200 3.30 -13.59 11.56
N VAL A 201 3.83 -14.72 12.05
CA VAL A 201 4.38 -14.83 13.40
C VAL A 201 5.89 -15.00 13.27
N ASP A 202 6.66 -14.09 13.85
CA ASP A 202 8.12 -14.18 13.85
C ASP A 202 8.64 -15.14 14.91
N ALA A 203 9.94 -15.42 14.88
CA ALA A 203 10.59 -16.35 15.82
C ALA A 203 10.57 -15.85 17.29
N ALA A 204 10.35 -14.55 17.51
CA ALA A 204 10.20 -13.94 18.83
C ALA A 204 8.75 -13.91 19.32
N GLY A 205 7.79 -14.39 18.49
CA GLY A 205 6.36 -14.38 18.79
C GLY A 205 5.68 -13.07 18.41
N GLY A 206 6.36 -12.17 17.70
CA GLY A 206 5.77 -10.94 17.13
C GLY A 206 4.77 -11.29 16.04
N ILE A 207 3.57 -10.68 16.09
CA ILE A 207 2.51 -10.91 15.11
C ILE A 207 2.40 -9.70 14.21
N ALA A 208 2.44 -9.92 12.89
CA ALA A 208 2.15 -8.91 11.88
C ALA A 208 0.95 -9.34 11.05
N VAL A 209 0.03 -8.39 10.80
CA VAL A 209 -1.15 -8.61 9.97
C VAL A 209 -1.08 -7.69 8.76
N ASN A 210 -1.33 -8.23 7.58
CA ASN A 210 -1.41 -7.52 6.31
C ASN A 210 -2.71 -7.84 5.61
N GLY A 211 -3.18 -6.92 4.76
CA GLY A 211 -4.47 -7.03 4.11
C GLY A 211 -5.59 -6.44 4.94
N TRP A 212 -6.82 -6.74 4.59
CA TRP A 212 -8.00 -6.21 5.25
C TRP A 212 -8.92 -7.33 5.73
N ALA A 213 -9.49 -7.16 6.93
CA ALA A 213 -10.54 -8.00 7.46
C ALA A 213 -11.49 -7.17 8.33
N GLU A 214 -12.72 -7.66 8.49
CA GLU A 214 -13.62 -7.17 9.52
C GLU A 214 -12.97 -7.31 10.90
N ALA A 215 -13.17 -6.34 11.79
CA ALA A 215 -12.53 -6.33 13.12
C ALA A 215 -12.86 -7.61 13.92
N ASP A 216 -14.11 -8.03 13.91
CA ASP A 216 -14.55 -9.24 14.60
C ASP A 216 -13.89 -10.51 14.04
N ALA A 217 -13.73 -10.61 12.71
CA ALA A 217 -13.05 -11.73 12.07
C ALA A 217 -11.56 -11.76 12.40
N LEU A 218 -10.92 -10.59 12.49
CA LEU A 218 -9.54 -10.46 12.90
C LEU A 218 -9.34 -10.85 14.37
N ASP A 219 -10.22 -10.41 15.25
CA ASP A 219 -10.19 -10.76 16.68
C ASP A 219 -10.37 -12.27 16.89
N GLU A 220 -11.30 -12.90 16.17
CA GLU A 220 -11.47 -14.37 16.20
C GLU A 220 -10.23 -15.11 15.71
N LEU A 221 -9.63 -14.66 14.61
CA LEU A 221 -8.40 -15.21 14.06
C LEU A 221 -7.25 -15.11 15.06
N LEU A 222 -7.01 -13.93 15.63
CA LEU A 222 -5.95 -13.70 16.62
C LEU A 222 -6.18 -14.48 17.91
N ALA A 223 -7.42 -14.60 18.38
CA ALA A 223 -7.78 -15.43 19.52
C ALA A 223 -7.49 -16.92 19.27
N SER A 224 -7.66 -17.39 18.03
CA SER A 224 -7.33 -18.77 17.64
C SER A 224 -5.83 -19.05 17.63
N VAL A 225 -5.02 -18.07 17.21
CA VAL A 225 -3.54 -18.16 17.20
C VAL A 225 -2.97 -18.09 18.60
N ALA A 226 -3.57 -17.29 19.49
CA ALA A 226 -3.12 -17.12 20.86
C ALA A 226 -3.44 -18.33 21.80
N ARG A 227 -4.31 -19.25 21.38
CA ARG A 227 -4.63 -20.45 22.19
C ARG A 227 -3.47 -21.43 22.17
N PRO A 228 -2.90 -21.84 23.35
CA PRO A 228 -1.90 -22.89 23.40
C PRO A 228 -2.49 -24.18 22.83
N GLN A 229 -1.90 -24.70 21.76
CA GLN A 229 -2.27 -26.03 21.28
C GLN A 229 -1.90 -27.07 22.33
N PRO A 230 -2.80 -28.02 22.68
CA PRO A 230 -2.44 -29.10 23.58
C PRO A 230 -1.28 -29.89 22.94
N ARG A 231 -0.18 -30.03 23.67
CA ARG A 231 0.95 -30.85 23.23
C ARG A 231 0.43 -32.23 22.84
N ARG A 232 0.62 -32.63 21.60
CA ARG A 232 0.35 -34.01 21.17
C ARG A 232 1.18 -34.92 22.05
N ALA A 233 0.53 -35.76 22.84
CA ALA A 233 1.20 -36.78 23.60
C ALA A 233 1.95 -37.70 22.61
N SER A 234 3.24 -37.79 22.74
CA SER A 234 4.07 -38.76 22.02
C SER A 234 3.61 -40.16 22.45
N PHE A 235 2.97 -40.87 21.55
CA PHE A 235 2.63 -42.29 21.74
C PHE A 235 3.94 -43.06 21.54
N GLU A 236 4.65 -43.35 22.66
CA GLU A 236 5.71 -44.36 22.66
C GLU A 236 5.04 -45.73 22.51
N ARG A 237 5.25 -46.37 21.38
CA ARG A 237 4.93 -47.79 21.18
C ARG A 237 6.04 -48.59 21.87
N ARG A 238 5.67 -49.33 22.88
CA ARG A 238 6.48 -50.48 23.38
C ARG A 238 6.32 -51.67 22.45
#